data_5575c31e351d119bea70d7405dce6d16
#
_entry.id   5575c31e351d119bea70d7405dce6d16
#
_cell.length_a   1.000
_cell.length_b   1.000
_cell.length_c   1.000
_cell.angle_alpha   90.00
_cell.angle_beta   90.00
_cell.angle_gamma   90.00
#
_symmetry.space_group_name_H-M   'P 1'
#
loop_
_entity.id
_entity.type
_entity.pdbx_description
1 polymer ?
#
loop_
_entity_poly.entity_id
_entity_poly.type
_entity_poly.pdbx_seq_one_letter_code
_entity_poly.pdbx_strand_id
1 'polypeptide(L)'
;QAAMLDVVAATHAPPFLVAQRQQQRLVRLLEAARGSALYRERMGEGARPRASVLPRMAPVTRRELMARFDDWVTDPELRLHELRDFLRDPARAGEPWLGRYMVWESSGTSGQPGVFVQDAQALAVYDALEAVRHRVPSGGGGGGRGLFSAFAALDMLGGSDRHALVTATGGHFASVVSFERLRRINPWLGAASRSFSLLQPVQDLVQA
;
A
#
# COMPACT_ATOMS: atom_id res chain seq x y z
N GLN A 1 3.92 -16.13 2.91
CA GLN A 1 3.22 -17.08 3.79
C GLN A 1 3.19 -16.60 5.25
N ALA A 2 4.32 -16.18 5.84
CA ALA A 2 4.35 -15.71 7.23
C ALA A 2 3.39 -14.55 7.52
N ALA A 3 3.32 -13.53 6.65
CA ALA A 3 2.41 -12.40 6.81
C ALA A 3 0.94 -12.83 6.79
N MET A 4 0.56 -13.79 5.93
CA MET A 4 -0.80 -14.32 5.86
C MET A 4 -1.20 -15.03 7.16
N LEU A 5 -0.34 -15.93 7.65
CA LEU A 5 -0.59 -16.61 8.92
C LEU A 5 -0.70 -15.62 10.09
N ASP A 6 0.14 -14.61 10.10
CA ASP A 6 0.14 -13.55 11.10
C ASP A 6 -1.17 -12.75 11.08
N VAL A 7 -1.66 -12.35 9.91
CA VAL A 7 -2.91 -11.61 9.76
C VAL A 7 -4.12 -12.48 10.14
N VAL A 8 -4.18 -13.72 9.65
CA VAL A 8 -5.27 -14.65 9.98
C VAL A 8 -5.33 -14.91 11.49
N ALA A 9 -4.17 -15.17 12.13
CA ALA A 9 -4.11 -15.35 13.57
C ALA A 9 -4.61 -14.11 14.34
N ALA A 10 -4.29 -12.90 13.86
CA ALA A 10 -4.77 -11.67 14.48
C ALA A 10 -6.28 -11.45 14.30
N THR A 11 -6.85 -11.87 13.17
CA THR A 11 -8.30 -11.73 12.88
C THR A 11 -9.16 -12.56 13.83
N HIS A 12 -8.66 -13.69 14.29
CA HIS A 12 -9.38 -14.61 15.20
C HIS A 12 -8.92 -14.50 16.66
N ALA A 13 -7.98 -13.60 16.95
CA ALA A 13 -7.46 -13.45 18.30
C ALA A 13 -8.42 -12.67 19.22
N PRO A 14 -8.49 -13.02 20.51
CA PRO A 14 -9.24 -12.24 21.48
C PRO A 14 -8.63 -10.83 21.64
N PRO A 15 -9.44 -9.81 22.03
CA PRO A 15 -9.05 -8.40 22.06
C PRO A 15 -7.74 -8.11 22.81
N PHE A 16 -7.48 -8.82 23.90
CA PHE A 16 -6.25 -8.59 24.69
C PHE A 16 -4.98 -9.02 23.93
N LEU A 17 -5.03 -10.09 23.14
CA LEU A 17 -3.90 -10.51 22.29
C LEU A 17 -3.70 -9.55 21.12
N VAL A 18 -4.77 -9.00 20.56
CA VAL A 18 -4.69 -7.95 19.53
C VAL A 18 -4.01 -6.72 20.12
N ALA A 19 -4.41 -6.26 21.31
CA ALA A 19 -3.81 -5.12 22.00
C ALA A 19 -2.32 -5.35 22.30
N GLN A 20 -1.96 -6.52 22.81
CA GLN A 20 -0.56 -6.90 23.05
C GLN A 20 0.27 -6.84 21.76
N ARG A 21 -0.27 -7.38 20.67
CA ARG A 21 0.36 -7.38 19.35
C ARG A 21 0.53 -5.97 18.80
N GLN A 22 -0.47 -5.10 18.97
CA GLN A 22 -0.38 -3.69 18.60
C GLN A 22 0.77 -2.99 19.33
N GLN A 23 0.89 -3.20 20.63
CA GLN A 23 1.98 -2.65 21.43
C GLN A 23 3.36 -3.13 20.95
N GLN A 24 3.51 -4.42 20.69
CA GLN A 24 4.77 -4.98 20.19
C GLN A 24 5.13 -4.41 18.81
N ARG A 25 4.16 -4.29 17.90
CA ARG A 25 4.36 -3.70 16.55
C ARG A 25 4.70 -2.22 16.63
N LEU A 26 4.03 -1.49 17.54
CA LEU A 26 4.32 -0.07 17.73
C LEU A 26 5.75 0.15 18.24
N VAL A 27 6.22 -0.66 19.17
CA VAL A 27 7.61 -0.58 19.65
C VAL A 27 8.59 -0.84 18.50
N ARG A 28 8.38 -1.90 17.70
CA ARG A 28 9.22 -2.22 16.53
C ARG A 28 9.20 -1.10 15.49
N LEU A 29 8.03 -0.49 15.25
CA LEU A 29 7.91 0.66 14.35
C LEU A 29 8.72 1.85 14.84
N LEU A 30 8.65 2.16 16.14
CA LEU A 30 9.43 3.25 16.73
C LEU A 30 10.94 2.96 16.71
N GLU A 31 11.34 1.69 16.88
CA GLU A 31 12.73 1.24 16.73
C GLU A 31 13.22 1.46 15.31
N ALA A 32 12.45 1.03 14.30
CA ALA A 32 12.76 1.25 12.90
C ALA A 32 12.82 2.74 12.56
N ALA A 33 11.88 3.53 13.06
CA ALA A 33 11.81 4.97 12.83
C ALA A 33 13.06 5.73 13.33
N ARG A 34 13.80 5.19 14.30
CA ARG A 34 15.10 5.75 14.72
C ARG A 34 16.17 5.72 13.61
N GLY A 35 16.01 4.87 12.59
CA GLY A 35 16.84 4.92 11.39
C GLY A 35 16.65 6.21 10.57
N SER A 36 15.51 6.89 10.72
CA SER A 36 15.19 8.16 10.08
C SER A 36 15.72 9.35 10.87
N ALA A 37 16.38 10.30 10.22
CA ALA A 37 16.89 11.52 10.85
C ALA A 37 15.75 12.36 11.43
N LEU A 38 14.64 12.50 10.68
CA LEU A 38 13.44 13.22 11.11
C LEU A 38 12.88 12.66 12.41
N TYR A 39 12.74 11.33 12.51
CA TYR A 39 12.14 10.74 13.71
C TYR A 39 13.10 10.65 14.89
N ARG A 40 14.41 10.57 14.68
CA ARG A 40 15.39 10.72 15.77
C ARG A 40 15.26 12.09 16.44
N GLU A 41 15.19 13.15 15.64
CA GLU A 41 14.96 14.51 16.12
C GLU A 41 13.68 14.64 16.92
N ARG A 42 12.57 14.10 16.38
CA ARG A 42 11.23 14.22 16.99
C ARG A 42 11.06 13.38 18.27
N MET A 43 11.73 12.26 18.37
CA MET A 43 11.70 11.42 19.58
C MET A 43 12.63 11.93 20.68
N GLY A 44 13.61 12.77 20.33
CA GLY A 44 14.69 13.23 21.19
C GLY A 44 15.85 12.24 21.25
N GLU A 45 17.07 12.79 21.38
CA GLU A 45 18.28 11.99 21.48
C GLU A 45 18.24 11.10 22.73
N GLY A 46 18.60 9.82 22.57
CA GLY A 46 18.62 8.85 23.66
C GLY A 46 17.25 8.32 24.13
N ALA A 47 16.14 8.82 23.58
CA ALA A 47 14.82 8.30 23.93
C ALA A 47 14.68 6.81 23.58
N ARG A 48 14.26 5.99 24.55
CA ARG A 48 13.97 4.59 24.31
C ARG A 48 12.63 4.47 23.58
N PRO A 49 12.54 3.67 22.49
CA PRO A 49 11.29 3.46 21.78
C PRO A 49 10.28 2.73 22.70
N ARG A 50 9.27 3.46 23.11
CA ARG A 50 8.14 2.97 23.91
C ARG A 50 6.85 3.53 23.36
N ALA A 51 5.76 2.79 23.46
CA ALA A 51 4.45 3.26 23.00
C ALA A 51 4.03 4.60 23.63
N SER A 52 4.49 4.90 24.85
CA SER A 52 4.25 6.17 25.55
C SER A 52 4.92 7.39 24.90
N VAL A 53 5.82 7.19 23.94
CA VAL A 53 6.46 8.31 23.20
C VAL A 53 5.48 8.90 22.18
N LEU A 54 4.66 8.05 21.52
CA LEU A 54 3.79 8.48 20.44
C LEU A 54 2.82 9.61 20.81
N PRO A 55 2.10 9.61 21.94
CA PRO A 55 1.20 10.69 22.33
C PRO A 55 1.91 12.04 22.59
N ARG A 56 3.23 12.01 22.81
CA ARG A 56 4.04 13.20 23.06
C ARG A 56 4.66 13.78 21.80
N MET A 57 4.61 13.05 20.70
CA MET A 57 5.12 13.52 19.41
C MET A 57 4.07 14.43 18.77
N ALA A 58 4.49 15.62 18.36
CA ALA A 58 3.62 16.49 17.60
C ALA A 58 3.22 15.82 16.28
N PRO A 59 1.98 15.97 15.80
CA PRO A 59 1.58 15.51 14.47
C PRO A 59 2.49 16.09 13.38
N VAL A 60 2.70 15.31 12.32
CA VAL A 60 3.46 15.73 11.15
C VAL A 60 2.52 15.85 9.95
N THR A 61 2.69 16.89 9.16
CA THR A 61 1.90 17.10 7.96
C THR A 61 2.55 16.43 6.75
N ARG A 62 1.72 16.08 5.74
CA ARG A 62 2.24 15.58 4.46
C ARG A 62 3.24 16.56 3.82
N ARG A 63 2.97 17.86 3.89
CA ARG A 63 3.86 18.90 3.36
C ARG A 63 5.23 18.86 4.04
N GLU A 64 5.28 18.72 5.34
CA GLU A 64 6.53 18.58 6.11
C GLU A 64 7.26 17.29 5.74
N LEU A 65 6.56 16.15 5.62
CA LEU A 65 7.17 14.89 5.19
C LEU A 65 7.77 14.99 3.79
N MET A 66 7.07 15.62 2.85
CA MET A 66 7.60 15.79 1.49
C MET A 66 8.76 16.79 1.43
N ALA A 67 8.76 17.82 2.27
CA ALA A 67 9.87 18.77 2.35
C ALA A 67 11.14 18.15 2.97
N ARG A 68 10.97 17.14 3.81
CA ARG A 68 12.06 16.44 4.51
C ARG A 68 12.07 14.94 4.19
N PHE A 69 11.69 14.58 2.96
CA PHE A 69 11.53 13.18 2.57
C PHE A 69 12.80 12.35 2.79
N ASP A 70 13.94 12.87 2.37
CA ASP A 70 15.23 12.20 2.50
C ASP A 70 15.68 12.03 3.96
N ASP A 71 15.19 12.89 4.88
CA ASP A 71 15.36 12.73 6.32
C ASP A 71 14.33 11.77 6.94
N TRP A 72 13.18 11.61 6.26
CA TRP A 72 12.07 10.79 6.76
C TRP A 72 12.26 9.30 6.48
N VAL A 73 12.79 8.95 5.32
CA VAL A 73 12.99 7.54 4.93
C VAL A 73 14.11 6.89 5.76
N THR A 74 14.03 5.58 5.95
CA THR A 74 15.04 4.81 6.67
C THR A 74 16.11 4.21 5.75
N ASP A 75 15.82 4.13 4.45
CA ASP A 75 16.77 3.67 3.44
C ASP A 75 17.38 4.89 2.72
N PRO A 76 18.71 5.11 2.80
CA PRO A 76 19.35 6.26 2.18
C PRO A 76 19.39 6.23 0.65
N GLU A 77 19.07 5.08 0.02
CA GLU A 77 18.96 4.99 -1.44
C GLU A 77 17.64 5.59 -1.96
N LEU A 78 16.68 5.88 -1.06
CA LEU A 78 15.42 6.53 -1.43
C LEU A 78 15.60 8.04 -1.43
N ARG A 79 15.56 8.66 -2.62
CA ARG A 79 15.64 10.10 -2.82
C ARG A 79 14.38 10.63 -3.49
N LEU A 80 13.77 11.66 -2.91
CA LEU A 80 12.50 12.18 -3.41
C LEU A 80 12.55 12.60 -4.88
N HIS A 81 13.64 13.23 -5.31
CA HIS A 81 13.78 13.68 -6.70
C HIS A 81 13.82 12.51 -7.68
N GLU A 82 14.54 11.43 -7.37
CA GLU A 82 14.61 10.23 -8.20
C GLU A 82 13.25 9.50 -8.27
N LEU A 83 12.56 9.41 -7.13
CA LEU A 83 11.22 8.83 -7.09
C LEU A 83 10.23 9.66 -7.90
N ARG A 84 10.32 10.99 -7.87
CA ARG A 84 9.50 11.86 -8.70
C ARG A 84 9.79 11.70 -10.19
N ASP A 85 11.05 11.51 -10.55
CA ASP A 85 11.43 11.24 -11.95
C ASP A 85 10.87 9.90 -12.42
N PHE A 86 10.93 8.88 -11.59
CA PHE A 86 10.29 7.59 -11.85
C PHE A 86 8.76 7.71 -12.03
N LEU A 87 8.08 8.50 -11.18
CA LEU A 87 6.64 8.69 -11.20
C LEU A 87 6.13 9.52 -12.39
N ARG A 88 7.01 10.20 -13.13
CA ARG A 88 6.62 10.94 -14.35
C ARG A 88 6.23 10.05 -15.51
N ASP A 89 6.69 8.81 -15.53
CA ASP A 89 6.36 7.85 -16.58
C ASP A 89 5.24 6.91 -16.14
N PRO A 90 3.99 7.14 -16.55
CA PRO A 90 2.86 6.29 -16.17
C PRO A 90 2.96 4.86 -16.69
N ALA A 91 3.77 4.61 -17.74
CA ALA A 91 3.98 3.25 -18.25
C ALA A 91 4.74 2.36 -17.27
N ARG A 92 5.46 2.95 -16.32
CA ARG A 92 6.17 2.26 -15.26
C ARG A 92 5.32 1.94 -14.04
N ALA A 93 4.03 2.27 -14.04
CA ALA A 93 3.14 1.92 -12.94
C ALA A 93 3.16 0.40 -12.70
N GLY A 94 3.31 0.01 -11.44
CA GLY A 94 3.46 -1.40 -11.06
C GLY A 94 4.86 -1.99 -11.28
N GLU A 95 5.85 -1.23 -11.76
CA GLU A 95 7.25 -1.62 -11.75
C GLU A 95 7.87 -1.37 -10.39
N PRO A 96 8.72 -2.28 -9.89
CA PRO A 96 9.42 -2.05 -8.65
C PRO A 96 10.60 -1.07 -8.86
N TRP A 97 10.65 0.02 -8.08
CA TRP A 97 11.82 0.89 -7.97
C TRP A 97 12.99 0.12 -7.34
N LEU A 98 14.18 0.21 -7.92
CA LEU A 98 15.37 -0.56 -7.53
C LEU A 98 15.13 -2.09 -7.42
N GLY A 99 14.12 -2.62 -8.12
CA GLY A 99 13.74 -4.04 -8.05
C GLY A 99 13.11 -4.49 -6.72
N ARG A 100 12.86 -3.59 -5.76
CA ARG A 100 12.43 -3.95 -4.39
C ARG A 100 11.35 -3.08 -3.77
N TYR A 101 11.08 -1.89 -4.30
CA TYR A 101 10.09 -0.98 -3.74
C TYR A 101 8.94 -0.72 -4.70
N MET A 102 7.72 -0.80 -4.21
CA MET A 102 6.57 -0.23 -4.92
C MET A 102 6.41 1.23 -4.51
N VAL A 103 6.22 2.09 -5.51
CA VAL A 103 6.11 3.53 -5.32
C VAL A 103 4.79 4.00 -5.91
N TRP A 104 4.06 4.82 -5.16
CA TRP A 104 2.86 5.50 -5.64
C TRP A 104 2.73 6.89 -5.08
N GLU A 105 1.84 7.64 -5.68
CA GLU A 105 1.52 9.00 -5.26
C GLU A 105 0.05 9.15 -4.90
N SER A 106 -0.23 10.12 -4.04
CA SER A 106 -1.61 10.52 -3.76
C SER A 106 -2.15 11.41 -4.87
N SER A 107 -3.48 11.44 -5.07
CA SER A 107 -4.16 12.24 -6.10
C SER A 107 -3.99 13.77 -5.97
N GLY A 108 -3.38 14.24 -4.90
CA GLY A 108 -2.89 15.62 -4.80
C GLY A 108 -3.92 16.74 -4.84
N THR A 109 -5.15 16.52 -4.38
CA THR A 109 -6.21 17.56 -4.34
C THR A 109 -5.83 18.85 -3.61
N SER A 110 -4.73 18.88 -2.86
CA SER A 110 -4.22 20.01 -2.07
C SER A 110 -2.84 20.51 -2.51
N GLY A 111 -2.46 20.36 -3.79
CA GLY A 111 -1.29 20.97 -4.40
C GLY A 111 -0.12 20.02 -4.63
N GLN A 112 0.55 19.50 -3.60
CA GLN A 112 1.66 18.56 -3.79
C GLN A 112 1.25 17.13 -3.49
N PRO A 113 1.38 16.18 -4.46
CA PRO A 113 1.17 14.77 -4.19
C PRO A 113 2.13 14.26 -3.12
N GLY A 114 1.64 13.40 -2.21
CA GLY A 114 2.50 12.64 -1.33
C GLY A 114 3.06 11.44 -2.07
N VAL A 115 4.36 11.18 -1.90
CA VAL A 115 5.03 9.98 -2.42
C VAL A 115 5.10 8.94 -1.32
N PHE A 116 4.72 7.72 -1.63
CA PHE A 116 4.70 6.59 -0.71
C PHE A 116 5.51 5.44 -1.27
N VAL A 117 6.28 4.80 -0.40
CA VAL A 117 7.16 3.68 -0.75
C VAL A 117 6.86 2.50 0.16
N GLN A 118 6.71 1.33 -0.42
CA GLN A 118 6.55 0.08 0.33
C GLN A 118 7.52 -0.98 -0.18
N ASP A 119 8.17 -1.67 0.75
CA ASP A 119 8.98 -2.84 0.48
C ASP A 119 8.12 -4.12 0.35
N ALA A 120 8.75 -5.22 0.01
CA ALA A 120 8.09 -6.51 -0.14
C ALA A 120 7.43 -7.00 1.15
N GLN A 121 7.96 -6.65 2.33
CA GLN A 121 7.39 -7.06 3.62
C GLN A 121 6.10 -6.29 3.92
N ALA A 122 6.09 -4.99 3.71
CA ALA A 122 4.90 -4.16 3.86
C ALA A 122 3.79 -4.58 2.89
N LEU A 123 4.15 -4.84 1.63
CA LEU A 123 3.23 -5.36 0.61
C LEU A 123 2.64 -6.71 0.99
N ALA A 124 3.44 -7.64 1.51
CA ALA A 124 2.94 -8.94 1.94
C ALA A 124 1.90 -8.85 3.08
N VAL A 125 2.08 -7.89 3.99
CA VAL A 125 1.07 -7.61 5.05
C VAL A 125 -0.18 -7.01 4.45
N TYR A 126 -0.04 -6.06 3.53
CA TYR A 126 -1.15 -5.43 2.83
C TYR A 126 -1.98 -6.46 2.05
N ASP A 127 -1.32 -7.27 1.22
CA ASP A 127 -1.96 -8.33 0.44
C ASP A 127 -2.70 -9.34 1.35
N ALA A 128 -2.11 -9.67 2.51
CA ALA A 128 -2.73 -10.57 3.49
C ALA A 128 -3.99 -9.96 4.13
N LEU A 129 -3.96 -8.68 4.48
CA LEU A 129 -5.11 -7.96 5.03
C LEU A 129 -6.26 -7.89 4.01
N GLU A 130 -5.96 -7.58 2.76
CA GLU A 130 -6.95 -7.55 1.69
C GLU A 130 -7.56 -8.93 1.44
N ALA A 131 -6.75 -9.98 1.40
CA ALA A 131 -7.23 -11.35 1.23
C ALA A 131 -8.19 -11.79 2.35
N VAL A 132 -7.91 -11.41 3.60
CA VAL A 132 -8.79 -11.73 4.75
C VAL A 132 -10.08 -10.90 4.69
N ARG A 133 -10.00 -9.62 4.38
CA ARG A 133 -11.16 -8.72 4.27
C ARG A 133 -12.18 -9.22 3.23
N HIS A 134 -11.71 -9.78 2.14
CA HIS A 134 -12.57 -10.27 1.08
C HIS A 134 -13.10 -11.69 1.32
N ARG A 135 -12.55 -12.45 2.27
CA ARG A 135 -13.06 -13.77 2.67
C ARG A 135 -14.26 -13.70 3.63
N VAL A 136 -14.51 -12.55 4.27
CA VAL A 136 -15.69 -12.40 5.12
C VAL A 136 -16.93 -12.38 4.23
N PRO A 137 -17.85 -13.38 4.33
CA PRO A 137 -19.09 -13.34 3.60
C PRO A 137 -19.90 -12.13 4.09
N SER A 138 -20.02 -11.12 3.27
CA SER A 138 -20.97 -10.03 3.52
C SER A 138 -22.36 -10.64 3.41
N GLY A 139 -23.00 -10.92 4.53
CA GLY A 139 -24.40 -11.34 4.57
C GLY A 139 -25.28 -10.21 4.08
N GLY A 140 -25.59 -10.18 2.80
CA GLY A 140 -26.45 -9.18 2.18
C GLY A 140 -26.00 -8.86 0.77
N GLY A 141 -26.83 -9.21 -0.20
CA GLY A 141 -26.58 -9.19 -1.63
C GLY A 141 -25.87 -7.96 -2.17
N GLY A 142 -24.98 -8.18 -3.12
CA GLY A 142 -24.37 -7.16 -3.96
C GLY A 142 -23.01 -6.66 -3.48
N GLY A 143 -22.17 -7.51 -2.93
CA GLY A 143 -20.81 -7.16 -2.56
C GLY A 143 -19.91 -7.09 -3.79
N GLY A 144 -19.47 -5.88 -4.16
CA GLY A 144 -18.38 -5.70 -5.11
C GLY A 144 -17.17 -6.50 -4.64
N ARG A 145 -16.79 -7.51 -5.39
CA ARG A 145 -15.53 -8.24 -5.21
C ARG A 145 -14.42 -7.22 -5.46
N GLY A 146 -13.79 -6.75 -4.38
CA GLY A 146 -12.71 -5.78 -4.50
C GLY A 146 -11.56 -6.36 -5.33
N LEU A 147 -10.77 -5.48 -5.94
CA LEU A 147 -9.63 -5.81 -6.80
C LEU A 147 -8.72 -6.88 -6.19
N PHE A 148 -8.58 -6.89 -4.88
CA PHE A 148 -7.71 -7.80 -4.13
C PHE A 148 -8.37 -9.14 -3.75
N SER A 149 -9.70 -9.28 -3.87
CA SER A 149 -10.34 -10.59 -3.73
C SER A 149 -9.93 -11.53 -4.86
N ALA A 150 -9.54 -10.97 -5.99
CA ALA A 150 -8.94 -11.73 -7.09
C ALA A 150 -7.69 -12.50 -6.65
N PHE A 151 -6.91 -12.02 -5.68
CA PHE A 151 -5.77 -12.77 -5.15
C PHE A 151 -6.17 -13.97 -4.31
N ALA A 152 -7.19 -13.85 -3.50
CA ALA A 152 -7.70 -14.97 -2.73
C ALA A 152 -8.44 -15.99 -3.61
N ALA A 153 -8.97 -15.55 -4.74
CA ALA A 153 -9.65 -16.40 -5.72
C ALA A 153 -8.69 -17.04 -6.72
N LEU A 154 -7.50 -16.48 -6.93
CA LEU A 154 -6.45 -17.08 -7.75
C LEU A 154 -5.86 -18.38 -7.17
N ASP A 155 -6.04 -18.61 -5.89
CA ASP A 155 -5.78 -19.90 -5.26
C ASP A 155 -6.84 -20.97 -5.62
N MET A 156 -7.92 -20.57 -6.23
CA MET A 156 -9.03 -21.42 -6.62
C MET A 156 -9.16 -21.41 -8.14
N LEU A 157 -8.39 -22.22 -8.83
CA LEU A 157 -8.62 -22.84 -10.13
C LEU A 157 -9.93 -22.50 -10.88
N GLY A 158 -10.24 -21.23 -11.09
CA GLY A 158 -11.43 -20.77 -11.76
C GLY A 158 -11.15 -19.60 -12.71
N GLY A 159 -10.25 -19.80 -13.68
CA GLY A 159 -9.74 -18.78 -14.60
C GLY A 159 -10.71 -18.21 -15.64
N SER A 160 -11.99 -18.04 -15.30
CA SER A 160 -12.98 -17.44 -16.21
C SER A 160 -13.38 -16.00 -15.85
N ASP A 161 -13.01 -15.52 -14.67
CA ASP A 161 -13.42 -14.18 -14.22
C ASP A 161 -12.61 -13.08 -14.92
N ARG A 162 -13.30 -12.16 -15.55
CA ARG A 162 -12.73 -10.93 -16.10
C ARG A 162 -12.73 -9.85 -15.03
N HIS A 163 -11.63 -9.12 -14.93
CA HIS A 163 -11.47 -8.04 -13.95
C HIS A 163 -11.36 -6.69 -14.65
N ALA A 164 -12.14 -5.73 -14.20
CA ALA A 164 -12.09 -4.34 -14.66
C ALA A 164 -11.74 -3.42 -13.50
N LEU A 165 -10.70 -2.60 -13.66
CA LEU A 165 -10.40 -1.49 -12.77
C LEU A 165 -10.90 -0.20 -13.40
N VAL A 166 -11.89 0.44 -12.79
CA VAL A 166 -12.36 1.77 -13.19
C VAL A 166 -11.84 2.80 -12.19
N THR A 167 -10.88 3.63 -12.59
CA THR A 167 -10.21 4.59 -11.69
C THR A 167 -9.61 5.76 -12.46
N ALA A 168 -9.09 6.76 -11.76
CA ALA A 168 -8.21 7.74 -12.38
C ALA A 168 -6.94 7.04 -12.86
N THR A 169 -6.68 7.09 -14.17
CA THR A 169 -5.48 6.54 -14.82
C THR A 169 -4.54 7.69 -15.23
N GLY A 170 -3.34 7.34 -15.69
CA GLY A 170 -2.37 8.34 -16.17
C GLY A 170 -1.38 8.82 -15.10
N GLY A 171 -1.30 8.11 -13.95
CA GLY A 171 -0.33 8.36 -12.90
C GLY A 171 -0.11 7.12 -12.05
N HIS A 172 0.84 7.21 -11.12
CA HIS A 172 1.17 6.14 -10.18
C HIS A 172 0.25 6.16 -8.94
N PHE A 173 -1.06 6.23 -9.15
CA PHE A 173 -2.01 6.14 -8.04
C PHE A 173 -2.03 4.76 -7.42
N ALA A 174 -2.29 4.65 -6.12
CA ALA A 174 -2.20 3.38 -5.38
C ALA A 174 -3.02 2.24 -6.03
N SER A 175 -4.23 2.52 -6.52
CA SER A 175 -5.08 1.54 -7.21
C SER A 175 -4.47 1.07 -8.53
N VAL A 176 -3.92 2.00 -9.32
CA VAL A 176 -3.27 1.70 -10.61
C VAL A 176 -2.01 0.87 -10.38
N VAL A 177 -1.14 1.32 -9.47
CA VAL A 177 0.11 0.63 -9.14
C VAL A 177 -0.16 -0.79 -8.64
N SER A 178 -1.14 -0.96 -7.74
CA SER A 178 -1.51 -2.29 -7.23
C SER A 178 -2.05 -3.19 -8.34
N PHE A 179 -2.89 -2.67 -9.22
CA PHE A 179 -3.46 -3.42 -10.33
C PHE A 179 -2.39 -3.84 -11.35
N GLU A 180 -1.53 -2.92 -11.77
CA GLU A 180 -0.47 -3.21 -12.73
C GLU A 180 0.60 -4.13 -12.15
N ARG A 181 0.94 -3.99 -10.85
CA ARG A 181 1.78 -4.96 -10.14
C ARG A 181 1.20 -6.36 -10.23
N LEU A 182 -0.11 -6.51 -10.01
CA LEU A 182 -0.80 -7.79 -10.08
C LEU A 182 -0.75 -8.42 -11.45
N ARG A 183 -1.01 -7.64 -12.47
CA ARG A 183 -0.95 -8.09 -13.87
C ARG A 183 0.45 -8.57 -14.25
N ARG A 184 1.49 -7.92 -13.70
CA ARG A 184 2.89 -8.29 -13.94
C ARG A 184 3.28 -9.61 -13.27
N ILE A 185 2.85 -9.83 -12.03
CA ILE A 185 3.19 -11.06 -11.29
C ILE A 185 2.30 -12.24 -11.66
N ASN A 186 1.16 -11.99 -12.29
CA ASN A 186 0.24 -13.02 -12.76
C ASN A 186 -0.18 -12.76 -14.21
N PRO A 187 0.47 -13.41 -15.19
CA PRO A 187 0.15 -13.22 -16.60
C PRO A 187 -1.30 -13.58 -17.00
N TRP A 188 -1.89 -14.57 -16.32
CA TRP A 188 -3.29 -14.96 -16.56
C TRP A 188 -4.25 -13.83 -16.15
N LEU A 189 -4.02 -13.25 -14.98
CA LEU A 189 -4.77 -12.07 -14.55
C LEU A 189 -4.53 -10.89 -15.52
N GLY A 190 -3.29 -10.73 -15.98
CA GLY A 190 -2.94 -9.73 -16.98
C GLY A 190 -3.78 -9.84 -18.25
N ALA A 191 -3.97 -11.05 -18.74
CA ALA A 191 -4.78 -11.32 -19.95
C ALA A 191 -6.30 -11.13 -19.71
N ALA A 192 -6.78 -11.45 -18.50
CA ALA A 192 -8.20 -11.40 -18.14
C ALA A 192 -8.64 -10.07 -17.52
N SER A 193 -7.77 -9.06 -17.44
CA SER A 193 -8.05 -7.80 -16.75
C SER A 193 -7.75 -6.57 -17.58
N ARG A 194 -8.58 -5.52 -17.41
CA ARG A 194 -8.42 -4.22 -18.08
C ARG A 194 -8.58 -3.07 -17.08
N SER A 195 -7.87 -1.98 -17.31
CA SER A 195 -8.06 -0.72 -16.59
C SER A 195 -8.76 0.30 -17.49
N PHE A 196 -9.71 1.03 -16.92
CA PHE A 196 -10.49 2.07 -17.57
C PHE A 196 -10.36 3.38 -16.81
N SER A 197 -10.22 4.48 -17.55
CA SER A 197 -10.15 5.80 -16.96
C SER A 197 -11.54 6.33 -16.60
N LEU A 198 -11.71 6.86 -15.39
CA LEU A 198 -12.90 7.62 -15.01
C LEU A 198 -13.09 8.91 -15.84
N LEU A 199 -12.06 9.34 -16.56
CA LEU A 199 -12.11 10.51 -17.44
C LEU A 199 -12.65 10.18 -18.83
N GLN A 200 -12.85 8.88 -19.15
CA GLN A 200 -13.48 8.47 -20.40
C GLN A 200 -15.01 8.64 -20.31
N PRO A 201 -15.66 8.97 -21.44
CA PRO A 201 -17.12 8.98 -21.51
C PRO A 201 -17.71 7.63 -21.10
N VAL A 202 -18.83 7.63 -20.38
CA VAL A 202 -19.49 6.40 -19.93
C VAL A 202 -19.85 5.47 -21.10
N GLN A 203 -20.16 6.06 -22.25
CA GLN A 203 -20.46 5.31 -23.49
C GLN A 203 -19.30 4.42 -23.93
N ASP A 204 -18.06 4.91 -23.81
CA ASP A 204 -16.87 4.17 -24.16
C ASP A 204 -16.57 3.04 -23.16
N LEU A 205 -16.94 3.25 -21.87
CA LEU A 205 -16.80 2.23 -20.82
C LEU A 205 -17.78 1.05 -21.01
N VAL A 206 -18.94 1.29 -21.61
CA VAL A 206 -19.98 0.25 -21.82
C VAL A 206 -19.68 -0.58 -23.07
N GLN A 207 -18.93 -0.04 -24.05
CA GLN A 207 -18.59 -0.72 -25.30
C GLN A 207 -17.29 -1.52 -25.25
N ALA A 208 -16.50 -1.40 -24.17
CA ALA A 208 -15.17 -2.00 -24.03
C ALA A 208 -15.18 -3.30 -23.22
#